data_66dc96f5fe267cc829a1e800dbc606e2
#
_entry.id   66dc96f5fe267cc829a1e800dbc606e2
#
_cell.length_a   1.000
_cell.length_b   1.000
_cell.length_c   1.000
_cell.angle_alpha   90.00
_cell.angle_beta   90.00
_cell.angle_gamma   90.00
#
_symmetry.space_group_name_H-M   'P 1'
#
loop_
_entity.id
_entity.type
_entity.pdbx_description
1 polymer ?
#
loop_
_entity_poly.entity_id
_entity_poly.type
_entity_poly.pdbx_seq_one_letter_code
_entity_poly.pdbx_strand_id
1 'polypeptide(L)'
;KLGFAAAIFNGILGLLVGYAVVRGRGDRLSKWLESIAFAPYIFPSIALGAIYIGMFSTSIGPIPALYGTFTILILITVIKNLPFTSRTGIAAILQIHQSLEEAARVQGIGWFRRMLRIIIPLSMSGLVAGMLLTFITAMRELSLIILLISPGNMVLTGLIFSYQEQDMAQHSSAVTLALVLIIITISVIVRVMSRSAGVGRLNVT
;
A
#
# COMPACT_ATOMS: atom_id res chain seq x y z
N LYS A 1 -3.55 -12.83 -2.64
CA LYS A 1 -2.09 -12.60 -2.67
C LYS A 1 -1.78 -11.13 -3.03
N LEU A 2 -2.33 -10.58 -4.16
CA LEU A 2 -2.03 -9.23 -4.63
C LEU A 2 -2.27 -8.16 -3.55
N GLY A 3 -3.47 -8.12 -2.95
CA GLY A 3 -3.82 -7.12 -1.93
C GLY A 3 -2.90 -7.15 -0.71
N PHE A 4 -2.48 -8.34 -0.25
CA PHE A 4 -1.53 -8.46 0.87
C PHE A 4 -0.13 -7.96 0.49
N ALA A 5 0.39 -8.38 -0.68
CA ALA A 5 1.69 -7.92 -1.14
C ALA A 5 1.70 -6.39 -1.29
N ALA A 6 0.69 -5.82 -1.96
CA ALA A 6 0.56 -4.38 -2.12
C ALA A 6 0.46 -3.65 -0.77
N ALA A 7 -0.31 -4.17 0.19
CA ALA A 7 -0.44 -3.58 1.52
C ALA A 7 0.89 -3.54 2.28
N ILE A 8 1.66 -4.64 2.25
CA ILE A 8 2.96 -4.72 2.93
C ILE A 8 3.96 -3.74 2.31
N PHE A 9 4.13 -3.77 0.99
CA PHE A 9 5.04 -2.85 0.30
C PHE A 9 4.65 -1.39 0.51
N ASN A 10 3.36 -1.08 0.42
CA ASN A 10 2.86 0.26 0.68
C ASN A 10 3.01 0.69 2.14
N GLY A 11 2.86 -0.21 3.10
CA GLY A 11 3.15 0.08 4.51
C GLY A 11 4.59 0.51 4.72
N ILE A 12 5.54 -0.21 4.13
CA ILE A 12 6.96 0.12 4.19
C ILE A 12 7.25 1.46 3.51
N LEU A 13 6.79 1.63 2.26
CA LEU A 13 7.00 2.86 1.50
C LEU A 13 6.32 4.06 2.16
N GLY A 14 5.09 3.91 2.64
CA GLY A 14 4.36 4.96 3.33
C GLY A 14 5.06 5.41 4.62
N LEU A 15 5.64 4.47 5.38
CA LEU A 15 6.47 4.80 6.54
C LEU A 15 7.72 5.59 6.14
N LEU A 16 8.46 5.11 5.13
CA LEU A 16 9.70 5.74 4.69
C LEU A 16 9.45 7.15 4.13
N VAL A 17 8.45 7.29 3.27
CA VAL A 17 8.03 8.59 2.72
C VAL A 17 7.55 9.50 3.86
N GLY A 18 6.68 9.00 4.75
CA GLY A 18 6.19 9.76 5.90
C GLY A 18 7.32 10.25 6.80
N TYR A 19 8.28 9.39 7.11
CA TYR A 19 9.45 9.76 7.89
C TYR A 19 10.30 10.82 7.19
N ALA A 20 10.64 10.62 5.92
CA ALA A 20 11.45 11.55 5.14
C ALA A 20 10.77 12.93 5.01
N VAL A 21 9.47 12.96 4.74
CA VAL A 21 8.70 14.21 4.61
C VAL A 21 8.61 14.96 5.94
N VAL A 22 8.30 14.26 7.03
CA VAL A 22 8.09 14.93 8.34
C VAL A 22 9.39 15.38 8.96
N ARG A 23 10.44 14.57 8.89
CA ARG A 23 11.75 14.93 9.47
C ARG A 23 12.59 15.86 8.59
N GLY A 24 12.33 15.87 7.27
CA GLY A 24 12.90 16.81 6.30
C GLY A 24 12.05 18.06 6.08
N ARG A 25 11.13 18.42 7.00
CA ARG A 25 10.28 19.60 6.84
C ARG A 25 11.12 20.86 6.68
N GLY A 26 10.78 21.60 5.61
CA GLY A 26 11.54 22.80 5.21
C GLY A 26 12.43 22.56 3.99
N ASP A 27 12.89 21.34 3.76
CA ASP A 27 13.75 21.03 2.62
C ASP A 27 12.96 20.92 1.32
N ARG A 28 13.58 21.36 0.22
CA ARG A 28 12.99 21.20 -1.12
C ARG A 28 12.75 19.73 -1.47
N LEU A 29 13.66 18.86 -1.04
CA LEU A 29 13.60 17.42 -1.31
C LEU A 29 12.35 16.78 -0.69
N SER A 30 11.97 17.12 0.55
CA SER A 30 10.78 16.57 1.19
C SER A 30 9.50 16.98 0.50
N LYS A 31 9.41 18.23 0.00
CA LYS A 31 8.28 18.70 -0.81
C LYS A 31 8.16 17.96 -2.14
N TRP A 32 9.28 17.75 -2.84
CA TRP A 32 9.32 16.98 -4.07
C TRP A 32 8.91 15.52 -3.83
N LEU A 33 9.41 14.90 -2.76
CA LEU A 33 9.07 13.53 -2.41
C LEU A 33 7.56 13.38 -2.12
N GLU A 34 6.98 14.31 -1.38
CA GLU A 34 5.55 14.34 -1.12
C GLU A 34 4.74 14.49 -2.42
N SER A 35 5.15 15.41 -3.31
CA SER A 35 4.49 15.65 -4.60
C SER A 35 4.58 14.42 -5.52
N ILE A 36 5.74 13.78 -5.62
CA ILE A 36 5.95 12.58 -6.42
C ILE A 36 5.12 11.41 -5.87
N ALA A 37 5.11 11.23 -4.54
CA ALA A 37 4.32 10.18 -3.91
C ALA A 37 2.82 10.38 -4.15
N PHE A 38 2.35 11.61 -4.36
CA PHE A 38 0.96 11.92 -4.65
C PHE A 38 0.60 11.89 -6.14
N ALA A 39 1.58 12.02 -7.04
CA ALA A 39 1.38 12.12 -8.48
C ALA A 39 0.50 10.99 -9.08
N PRO A 40 0.62 9.71 -8.68
CA PRO A 40 -0.20 8.63 -9.23
C PRO A 40 -1.72 8.83 -9.02
N TYR A 41 -2.12 9.61 -8.02
CA TYR A 41 -3.52 9.89 -7.76
C TYR A 41 -4.20 10.74 -8.84
N ILE A 42 -3.42 11.55 -9.55
CA ILE A 42 -3.91 12.48 -10.59
C ILE A 42 -4.34 11.70 -11.84
N PHE A 43 -3.73 10.54 -12.10
CA PHE A 43 -3.99 9.79 -13.32
C PHE A 43 -5.19 8.85 -13.18
N PRO A 44 -6.09 8.79 -14.17
CA PRO A 44 -7.10 7.75 -14.24
C PRO A 44 -6.46 6.35 -14.25
N SER A 45 -7.05 5.40 -13.52
CA SER A 45 -6.50 4.05 -13.37
C SER A 45 -6.22 3.35 -14.70
N ILE A 46 -7.15 3.47 -15.65
CA ILE A 46 -7.01 2.84 -16.96
C ILE A 46 -5.86 3.46 -17.77
N ALA A 47 -5.64 4.78 -17.67
CA ALA A 47 -4.53 5.45 -18.32
C ALA A 47 -3.18 5.00 -17.75
N LEU A 48 -3.08 4.84 -16.43
CA LEU A 48 -1.90 4.24 -15.80
C LEU A 48 -1.64 2.84 -16.33
N GLY A 49 -2.68 1.98 -16.43
CA GLY A 49 -2.55 0.64 -16.99
C GLY A 49 -1.97 0.65 -18.40
N ALA A 50 -2.47 1.52 -19.28
CA ALA A 50 -1.97 1.66 -20.65
C ALA A 50 -0.51 2.13 -20.70
N ILE A 51 -0.11 3.09 -19.85
CA ILE A 51 1.27 3.55 -19.74
C ILE A 51 2.19 2.38 -19.35
N TYR A 52 1.78 1.58 -18.35
CA TYR A 52 2.59 0.44 -17.89
C TYR A 52 2.71 -0.67 -18.91
N ILE A 53 1.68 -0.92 -19.73
CA ILE A 53 1.81 -1.82 -20.88
C ILE A 53 2.89 -1.30 -21.83
N GLY A 54 2.83 -0.04 -22.23
CA GLY A 54 3.82 0.57 -23.11
C GLY A 54 5.24 0.51 -22.55
N MET A 55 5.40 0.69 -21.24
CA MET A 55 6.72 0.67 -20.61
C MET A 55 7.29 -0.73 -20.41
N PHE A 56 6.47 -1.73 -20.07
CA PHE A 56 6.93 -3.04 -19.59
C PHE A 56 6.56 -4.21 -20.49
N SER A 57 6.05 -3.94 -21.71
CA SER A 57 5.82 -4.97 -22.74
C SER A 57 7.10 -5.51 -23.35
N THR A 58 8.17 -4.70 -23.31
CA THR A 58 9.51 -5.08 -23.79
C THR A 58 10.53 -4.95 -22.66
N SER A 59 11.66 -5.60 -22.80
CA SER A 59 12.77 -5.46 -21.85
C SER A 59 13.40 -4.06 -21.92
N ILE A 60 13.67 -3.47 -20.76
CA ILE A 60 14.32 -2.16 -20.63
C ILE A 60 15.68 -2.38 -19.98
N GLY A 61 16.75 -2.46 -20.78
CA GLY A 61 18.08 -2.74 -20.28
C GLY A 61 18.13 -4.09 -19.52
N PRO A 62 18.57 -4.11 -18.25
CA PRO A 62 18.63 -5.34 -17.45
C PRO A 62 17.27 -5.81 -16.91
N ILE A 63 16.22 -4.99 -17.05
CA ILE A 63 14.88 -5.33 -16.56
C ILE A 63 14.15 -6.11 -17.66
N PRO A 64 13.76 -7.38 -17.40
CA PRO A 64 13.00 -8.17 -18.37
C PRO A 64 11.60 -7.59 -18.59
N ALA A 65 10.95 -7.97 -19.67
CA ALA A 65 9.55 -7.63 -19.89
C ALA A 65 8.70 -8.15 -18.71
N LEU A 66 7.97 -7.26 -18.04
CA LEU A 66 7.16 -7.60 -16.88
C LEU A 66 5.68 -7.83 -17.23
N TYR A 67 5.26 -7.46 -18.44
CA TYR A 67 3.89 -7.66 -18.89
C TYR A 67 3.49 -9.14 -18.79
N GLY A 68 2.30 -9.41 -18.30
CA GLY A 68 1.81 -10.79 -18.08
C GLY A 68 2.32 -11.45 -16.80
N THR A 69 3.21 -10.81 -16.03
CA THR A 69 3.71 -11.35 -14.76
C THR A 69 2.88 -10.85 -13.56
N PHE A 70 2.90 -11.60 -12.46
CA PHE A 70 2.28 -11.13 -11.21
C PHE A 70 3.02 -9.93 -10.60
N THR A 71 4.29 -9.78 -10.91
CA THR A 71 5.16 -8.69 -10.43
C THR A 71 4.67 -7.32 -10.90
N ILE A 72 4.24 -7.20 -12.18
CA ILE A 72 3.72 -5.93 -12.68
C ILE A 72 2.43 -5.53 -11.95
N LEU A 73 1.57 -6.50 -11.62
CA LEU A 73 0.35 -6.22 -10.86
C LEU A 73 0.66 -5.67 -9.47
N ILE A 74 1.66 -6.24 -8.78
CA ILE A 74 2.11 -5.71 -7.48
C ILE A 74 2.66 -4.31 -7.66
N LEU A 75 3.59 -4.12 -8.58
CA LEU A 75 4.28 -2.84 -8.82
C LEU A 75 3.28 -1.70 -9.04
N ILE A 76 2.35 -1.90 -9.99
CA ILE A 76 1.38 -0.86 -10.36
C ILE A 76 0.37 -0.61 -9.24
N THR A 77 -0.06 -1.66 -8.53
CA THR A 77 -0.96 -1.53 -7.38
C THR A 77 -0.29 -0.77 -6.24
N VAL A 78 0.99 -1.02 -5.99
CA VAL A 78 1.80 -0.30 -4.99
C VAL A 78 1.90 1.18 -5.38
N ILE A 79 2.31 1.49 -6.60
CA ILE A 79 2.49 2.88 -7.05
C ILE A 79 1.16 3.64 -6.97
N LYS A 80 0.07 3.04 -7.44
CA LYS A 80 -1.25 3.67 -7.42
C LYS A 80 -1.75 3.98 -6.01
N ASN A 81 -1.48 3.10 -5.05
CA ASN A 81 -1.94 3.27 -3.67
C ASN A 81 -0.94 4.02 -2.77
N LEU A 82 0.25 4.36 -3.28
CA LEU A 82 1.27 5.12 -2.54
C LEU A 82 0.75 6.46 -1.98
N PRO A 83 -0.11 7.23 -2.67
CA PRO A 83 -0.70 8.45 -2.12
C PRO A 83 -1.41 8.25 -0.79
N PHE A 84 -2.15 7.16 -0.63
CA PHE A 84 -2.90 6.87 0.60
C PHE A 84 -1.97 6.50 1.75
N THR A 85 -1.00 5.64 1.50
CA THR A 85 -0.07 5.17 2.54
C THR A 85 0.97 6.23 2.90
N SER A 86 1.40 7.07 1.97
CA SER A 86 2.25 8.22 2.28
C SER A 86 1.53 9.21 3.21
N ARG A 87 0.25 9.50 2.99
CA ARG A 87 -0.56 10.37 3.86
C ARG A 87 -0.75 9.79 5.25
N THR A 88 -1.08 8.50 5.35
CA THR A 88 -1.20 7.84 6.67
C THR A 88 0.15 7.72 7.36
N GLY A 89 1.24 7.50 6.63
CA GLY A 89 2.60 7.50 7.14
C GLY A 89 3.00 8.88 7.69
N ILE A 90 2.77 9.95 6.93
CA ILE A 90 2.99 11.34 7.38
C ILE A 90 2.21 11.61 8.68
N ALA A 91 0.91 11.29 8.70
CA ALA A 91 0.06 11.49 9.87
C ALA A 91 0.55 10.71 11.09
N ALA A 92 1.00 9.47 10.90
CA ALA A 92 1.53 8.63 11.98
C ALA A 92 2.85 9.19 12.55
N ILE A 93 3.77 9.64 11.69
CA ILE A 93 5.05 10.22 12.13
C ILE A 93 4.86 11.58 12.81
N LEU A 94 3.88 12.38 12.37
CA LEU A 94 3.56 13.66 13.01
C LEU A 94 3.13 13.53 14.47
N GLN A 95 2.55 12.39 14.85
CA GLN A 95 2.15 12.11 16.24
C GLN A 95 3.34 11.76 17.14
N ILE A 96 4.50 11.47 16.56
CA ILE A 96 5.71 11.10 17.31
C ILE A 96 6.55 12.36 17.56
N HIS A 97 6.66 12.75 18.82
CA HIS A 97 7.44 13.93 19.17
C HIS A 97 8.92 13.73 18.84
N GLN A 98 9.53 14.75 18.24
CA GLN A 98 10.91 14.69 17.74
C GLN A 98 11.93 14.46 18.87
N SER A 99 11.65 14.96 20.08
CA SER A 99 12.51 14.79 21.25
C SER A 99 12.83 13.32 21.60
N LEU A 100 11.94 12.38 21.27
CA LEU A 100 12.20 10.95 21.47
C LEU A 100 13.37 10.45 20.61
N GLU A 101 13.45 10.94 19.39
CA GLU A 101 14.55 10.61 18.50
C GLU A 101 15.84 11.34 18.86
N GLU A 102 15.72 12.58 19.31
CA GLU A 102 16.85 13.39 19.78
C GLU A 102 17.49 12.78 21.04
N ALA A 103 16.68 12.40 22.02
CA ALA A 103 17.15 11.70 23.22
C ALA A 103 17.88 10.39 22.89
N ALA A 104 17.32 9.60 21.98
CA ALA A 104 17.96 8.38 21.52
C ALA A 104 19.26 8.64 20.76
N ARG A 105 19.33 9.75 20.01
CA ARG A 105 20.54 10.17 19.28
C ARG A 105 21.66 10.58 20.26
N VAL A 106 21.32 11.32 21.30
CA VAL A 106 22.28 11.71 22.35
C VAL A 106 22.86 10.48 23.04
N GLN A 107 22.07 9.41 23.21
CA GLN A 107 22.55 8.13 23.74
C GLN A 107 23.34 7.29 22.74
N GLY A 108 23.67 7.82 21.56
CA GLY A 108 24.45 7.12 20.55
C GLY A 108 23.67 6.03 19.77
N ILE A 109 22.34 5.98 19.88
CA ILE A 109 21.53 4.98 19.18
C ILE A 109 21.46 5.31 17.69
N GLY A 110 22.00 4.44 16.85
CA GLY A 110 22.02 4.59 15.40
C GLY A 110 20.62 4.65 14.76
N TRP A 111 20.51 5.24 13.56
CA TRP A 111 19.26 5.48 12.85
C TRP A 111 18.40 4.20 12.68
N PHE A 112 18.98 3.09 12.23
CA PHE A 112 18.26 1.84 12.00
C PHE A 112 17.63 1.29 13.28
N ARG A 113 18.36 1.37 14.42
CA ARG A 113 17.86 0.92 15.71
C ARG A 113 16.75 1.82 16.23
N ARG A 114 16.82 3.15 15.99
CA ARG A 114 15.73 4.09 16.31
C ARG A 114 14.49 3.79 15.48
N MET A 115 14.66 3.54 14.18
CA MET A 115 13.56 3.17 13.28
C MET A 115 12.82 1.93 13.79
N LEU A 116 13.54 0.85 14.09
CA LEU A 116 12.94 -0.42 14.51
C LEU A 116 12.35 -0.39 15.92
N ARG A 117 12.96 0.34 16.86
CA ARG A 117 12.58 0.28 18.29
C ARG A 117 11.70 1.44 18.75
N ILE A 118 11.67 2.53 18.03
CA ILE A 118 10.92 3.74 18.41
C ILE A 118 9.88 4.06 17.36
N ILE A 119 10.31 4.34 16.10
CA ILE A 119 9.42 4.88 15.08
C ILE A 119 8.38 3.86 14.64
N ILE A 120 8.79 2.66 14.24
CA ILE A 120 7.87 1.61 13.78
C ILE A 120 6.85 1.26 14.85
N PRO A 121 7.22 0.94 16.10
CA PRO A 121 6.23 0.58 17.10
C PRO A 121 5.24 1.71 17.45
N LEU A 122 5.71 2.96 17.47
CA LEU A 122 4.85 4.11 17.77
C LEU A 122 3.94 4.49 16.59
N SER A 123 4.38 4.28 15.35
CA SER A 123 3.58 4.56 14.14
C SER A 123 2.69 3.39 13.72
N MET A 124 2.77 2.23 14.36
CA MET A 124 2.15 0.98 13.92
C MET A 124 0.64 1.11 13.69
N SER A 125 -0.08 1.81 14.56
CA SER A 125 -1.55 1.99 14.41
C SER A 125 -1.92 2.72 13.13
N GLY A 126 -1.21 3.80 12.81
CA GLY A 126 -1.40 4.56 11.56
C GLY A 126 -0.95 3.78 10.32
N LEU A 127 0.16 3.04 10.43
CA LEU A 127 0.65 2.19 9.34
C LEU A 127 -0.33 1.06 9.01
N VAL A 128 -0.83 0.35 10.02
CA VAL A 128 -1.83 -0.71 9.85
C VAL A 128 -3.11 -0.18 9.21
N ALA A 129 -3.55 1.02 9.61
CA ALA A 129 -4.71 1.66 8.98
C ALA A 129 -4.46 1.95 7.48
N GLY A 130 -3.28 2.47 7.12
CA GLY A 130 -2.88 2.70 5.73
C GLY A 130 -2.75 1.40 4.93
N MET A 131 -2.16 0.37 5.51
CA MET A 131 -2.05 -0.96 4.90
C MET A 131 -3.42 -1.59 4.65
N LEU A 132 -4.35 -1.45 5.60
CA LEU A 132 -5.72 -1.95 5.45
C LEU A 132 -6.46 -1.20 4.34
N LEU A 133 -6.30 0.12 4.26
CA LEU A 133 -6.88 0.92 3.18
C LEU A 133 -6.35 0.48 1.82
N THR A 134 -5.04 0.28 1.69
CA THR A 134 -4.41 -0.26 0.47
C THR A 134 -4.93 -1.65 0.13
N PHE A 135 -5.07 -2.52 1.13
CA PHE A 135 -5.61 -3.86 0.91
C PHE A 135 -7.03 -3.80 0.32
N ILE A 136 -7.91 -3.01 0.93
CA ILE A 136 -9.30 -2.86 0.48
C ILE A 136 -9.36 -2.28 -0.94
N THR A 137 -8.59 -1.24 -1.23
CA THR A 137 -8.56 -0.60 -2.55
C THR A 137 -7.98 -1.53 -3.61
N ALA A 138 -6.91 -2.23 -3.31
CA ALA A 138 -6.28 -3.21 -4.21
C ALA A 138 -7.21 -4.39 -4.53
N MET A 139 -7.98 -4.87 -3.54
CA MET A 139 -8.93 -5.97 -3.74
C MET A 139 -10.14 -5.59 -4.62
N ARG A 140 -10.44 -4.30 -4.76
CA ARG A 140 -11.56 -3.79 -5.56
C ARG A 140 -11.13 -3.21 -6.91
N GLU A 141 -9.82 -3.15 -7.15
CA GLU A 141 -9.30 -2.53 -8.35
C GLU A 141 -9.49 -3.45 -9.56
N LEU A 142 -10.26 -2.98 -10.53
CA LEU A 142 -10.45 -3.65 -11.81
C LEU A 142 -9.85 -2.85 -12.97
N SER A 143 -10.12 -1.54 -13.02
CA SER A 143 -9.81 -0.68 -14.17
C SER A 143 -8.34 -0.67 -14.57
N LEU A 144 -7.46 -0.73 -13.58
CA LEU A 144 -6.01 -0.80 -13.78
C LEU A 144 -5.59 -2.21 -14.18
N ILE A 145 -6.15 -3.20 -13.48
CA ILE A 145 -5.72 -4.60 -13.56
C ILE A 145 -6.17 -5.25 -14.86
N ILE A 146 -7.36 -4.90 -15.38
CA ILE A 146 -7.95 -5.53 -16.55
C ILE A 146 -7.05 -5.47 -17.79
N LEU A 147 -6.26 -4.42 -17.93
CA LEU A 147 -5.32 -4.27 -19.03
C LEU A 147 -4.04 -5.10 -18.87
N LEU A 148 -3.75 -5.56 -17.66
CA LEU A 148 -2.50 -6.25 -17.31
C LEU A 148 -2.70 -7.72 -16.94
N ILE A 149 -3.96 -8.15 -16.88
CA ILE A 149 -4.32 -9.56 -16.64
C ILE A 149 -3.90 -10.42 -17.79
N SER A 150 -3.40 -11.60 -17.46
CA SER A 150 -3.13 -12.71 -18.39
C SER A 150 -3.57 -14.02 -17.73
N PRO A 151 -3.69 -15.12 -18.48
CA PRO A 151 -4.06 -16.41 -17.89
C PRO A 151 -3.15 -16.86 -16.73
N GLY A 152 -1.89 -16.42 -16.72
CA GLY A 152 -0.91 -16.77 -15.67
C GLY A 152 -0.98 -15.93 -14.41
N ASN A 153 -1.69 -14.77 -14.42
CA ASN A 153 -1.74 -13.85 -13.30
C ASN A 153 -3.15 -13.42 -12.89
N MET A 154 -4.15 -14.28 -13.16
CA MET A 154 -5.57 -14.00 -12.88
C MET A 154 -5.80 -13.65 -11.41
N VAL A 155 -6.57 -12.59 -11.17
CA VAL A 155 -7.01 -12.13 -9.85
C VAL A 155 -8.54 -12.15 -9.75
N LEU A 156 -9.08 -12.08 -8.51
CA LEU A 156 -10.53 -12.23 -8.29
C LEU A 156 -11.37 -11.22 -9.07
N THR A 157 -10.95 -9.95 -9.13
CA THR A 157 -11.67 -8.92 -9.89
C THR A 157 -11.66 -9.20 -11.39
N GLY A 158 -10.56 -9.72 -11.93
CA GLY A 158 -10.48 -10.15 -13.32
C GLY A 158 -11.36 -11.37 -13.61
N LEU A 159 -11.44 -12.31 -12.66
CA LEU A 159 -12.32 -13.46 -12.78
C LEU A 159 -13.80 -13.06 -12.78
N ILE A 160 -14.18 -12.12 -11.89
CA ILE A 160 -15.55 -11.54 -11.86
C ILE A 160 -15.89 -10.95 -13.24
N PHE A 161 -14.97 -10.16 -13.79
CA PHE A 161 -15.15 -9.52 -15.08
C PHE A 161 -15.27 -10.55 -16.22
N SER A 162 -14.39 -11.56 -16.24
CA SER A 162 -14.41 -12.64 -17.24
C SER A 162 -15.73 -13.43 -17.22
N TYR A 163 -16.26 -13.74 -16.03
CA TYR A 163 -17.57 -14.39 -15.94
C TYR A 163 -18.71 -13.48 -16.41
N GLN A 164 -18.59 -12.19 -16.22
CA GLN A 164 -19.60 -11.22 -16.69
C GLN A 164 -19.62 -11.11 -18.22
N GLU A 165 -18.44 -11.12 -18.86
CA GLU A 165 -18.34 -11.13 -20.32
C GLU A 165 -18.85 -12.43 -20.96
N GLN A 166 -18.82 -13.54 -20.22
CA GLN A 166 -19.31 -14.85 -20.66
C GLN A 166 -20.79 -15.09 -20.32
N ASP A 167 -21.54 -14.07 -19.92
CA ASP A 167 -22.93 -14.16 -19.46
C ASP A 167 -23.16 -15.14 -18.30
N MET A 168 -22.11 -15.45 -17.54
CA MET A 168 -22.15 -16.31 -16.36
C MET A 168 -22.45 -15.49 -15.07
N ALA A 169 -23.56 -14.75 -15.06
CA ALA A 169 -23.93 -13.83 -13.99
C ALA A 169 -23.95 -14.47 -12.60
N GLN A 170 -24.38 -15.73 -12.47
CA GLN A 170 -24.41 -16.45 -11.20
C GLN A 170 -23.00 -16.69 -10.62
N HIS A 171 -22.06 -17.10 -11.49
CA HIS A 171 -20.65 -17.30 -11.10
C HIS A 171 -19.98 -15.98 -10.72
N SER A 172 -20.20 -14.94 -11.52
CA SER A 172 -19.73 -13.57 -11.21
C SER A 172 -20.23 -13.09 -9.85
N SER A 173 -21.52 -13.29 -9.56
CA SER A 173 -22.13 -12.90 -8.28
C SER A 173 -21.56 -13.70 -7.11
N ALA A 174 -21.34 -15.01 -7.26
CA ALA A 174 -20.74 -15.86 -6.23
C ALA A 174 -19.30 -15.42 -5.90
N VAL A 175 -18.48 -15.14 -6.90
CA VAL A 175 -17.10 -14.67 -6.68
C VAL A 175 -17.08 -13.26 -6.08
N THR A 176 -18.00 -12.40 -6.49
CA THR A 176 -18.17 -11.06 -5.89
C THR A 176 -18.51 -11.14 -4.40
N LEU A 177 -19.46 -12.01 -4.05
CA LEU A 177 -19.83 -12.25 -2.64
C LEU A 177 -18.63 -12.76 -1.84
N ALA A 178 -17.90 -13.74 -2.37
CA ALA A 178 -16.68 -14.26 -1.74
C ALA A 178 -15.65 -13.15 -1.53
N LEU A 179 -15.41 -12.29 -2.53
CA LEU A 179 -14.49 -11.15 -2.43
C LEU A 179 -14.91 -10.19 -1.32
N VAL A 180 -16.18 -9.82 -1.26
CA VAL A 180 -16.71 -8.92 -0.22
C VAL A 180 -16.54 -9.54 1.17
N LEU A 181 -16.86 -10.83 1.34
CA LEU A 181 -16.69 -11.53 2.61
C LEU A 181 -15.23 -11.57 3.05
N ILE A 182 -14.29 -11.81 2.13
CA ILE A 182 -12.86 -11.77 2.42
C ILE A 182 -12.44 -10.36 2.91
N ILE A 183 -12.87 -9.31 2.22
CA ILE A 183 -12.54 -7.93 2.59
C ILE A 183 -13.08 -7.61 3.99
N ILE A 184 -14.35 -7.93 4.26
CA ILE A 184 -14.98 -7.67 5.56
C ILE A 184 -14.25 -8.45 6.66
N THR A 185 -14.04 -9.74 6.46
CA THR A 185 -13.39 -10.62 7.46
C THR A 185 -12.00 -10.09 7.83
N ILE A 186 -11.16 -9.80 6.84
CA ILE A 186 -9.81 -9.29 7.08
C ILE A 186 -9.87 -7.91 7.74
N SER A 187 -10.79 -7.03 7.32
CA SER A 187 -10.95 -5.69 7.90
C SER A 187 -11.36 -5.77 9.37
N VAL A 188 -12.25 -6.68 9.73
CA VAL A 188 -12.68 -6.92 11.12
C VAL A 188 -11.52 -7.47 11.94
N ILE A 189 -10.82 -8.50 11.44
CA ILE A 189 -9.67 -9.10 12.14
C ILE A 189 -8.61 -8.04 12.43
N VAL A 190 -8.19 -7.27 11.43
CA VAL A 190 -7.17 -6.21 11.59
C VAL A 190 -7.64 -5.15 12.59
N ARG A 191 -8.92 -4.74 12.53
CA ARG A 191 -9.48 -3.76 13.47
C ARG A 191 -9.50 -4.27 14.91
N VAL A 192 -9.88 -5.53 15.12
CA VAL A 192 -9.86 -6.14 16.47
C VAL A 192 -8.45 -6.24 17.00
N MET A 193 -7.51 -6.74 16.20
CA MET A 193 -6.10 -6.85 16.58
C MET A 193 -5.47 -5.49 16.90
N SER A 194 -5.74 -4.47 16.11
CA SER A 194 -5.20 -3.13 16.35
C SER A 194 -5.75 -2.48 17.63
N ARG A 195 -7.01 -2.75 17.98
CA ARG A 195 -7.60 -2.29 19.25
C ARG A 195 -6.97 -3.00 20.45
N SER A 196 -6.80 -4.30 20.39
CA SER A 196 -6.17 -5.10 21.46
C SER A 196 -4.73 -4.65 21.73
N ALA A 197 -3.97 -4.33 20.68
CA ALA A 197 -2.62 -3.82 20.79
C ALA A 197 -2.55 -2.38 21.40
N GLY A 198 -3.60 -1.56 21.21
CA GLY A 198 -3.71 -0.22 21.78
C GLY A 198 -4.09 -0.20 23.26
N VAL A 199 -5.00 -1.07 23.68
CA VAL A 199 -5.47 -1.16 25.07
C VAL A 199 -4.38 -1.65 26.03
N GLY A 200 -3.51 -2.56 25.56
CA GLY A 200 -2.40 -3.07 26.38
C GLY A 200 -1.31 -2.04 26.73
N ARG A 201 -1.29 -0.87 26.07
CA ARG A 201 -0.31 0.20 26.35
C ARG A 201 -0.78 1.25 27.34
N LEU A 202 -2.07 1.28 27.67
CA LEU A 202 -2.64 2.26 28.62
C LEU A 202 -2.69 1.76 30.07
N ASN A 203 -2.37 0.48 30.31
CA ASN A 203 -2.41 -0.12 31.66
C ASN A 203 -1.04 -0.20 32.35
N VAL A 204 -0.06 0.59 31.92
CA VAL A 204 1.22 0.72 32.63
C VAL A 204 1.33 2.16 33.15
N THR A 205 0.61 2.43 34.22
CA THR A 205 0.86 3.54 35.15
C THR A 205 1.13 2.98 36.51
#